data_3cb76af6168b5fea57973d296f370430
#
_entry.id   3cb76af6168b5fea57973d296f370430
#
_cell.length_a   1.000
_cell.length_b   1.000
_cell.length_c   1.000
_cell.angle_alpha   90.00
_cell.angle_beta   90.00
_cell.angle_gamma   90.00
#
_symmetry.space_group_name_H-M   'P 1'
#
loop_
_entity.id
_entity.type
_entity.pdbx_description
1 polymer ?
#
loop_
_entity_poly.entity_id
_entity_poly.type
_entity_poly.pdbx_seq_one_letter_code
_entity_poly.pdbx_strand_id
1 'polypeptide(L)'
;MLIDADASLGGFWASGADKPDYHVKHFNWRREVGSKLDEPRYVKLGDLRNAREGDPSPRDPGAKLVTARGIEVGHIFKLGTKYSDAMGFKVHSAQQQQQPVIMGCYGIGVSRTMAASVEQNHDANGIIWPMPIAPYHVLITLMKPEAPEHQAAAKQLADELSSAGIDVLIDDRDERPGVKFKDADLVGIPIRITIGDKALAEKSIEYKLRKGDDKGSLVPITEAAQRCRDAIVAAMA
;
A
#
# COMPACT_ATOMS: atom_id res chain seq x y z
N MET A 1 -22.97 -22.34 -29.05
CA MET A 1 -22.31 -21.04 -29.27
C MET A 1 -22.45 -20.23 -27.99
N LEU A 2 -21.39 -19.57 -27.57
CA LEU A 2 -21.45 -18.59 -26.47
C LEU A 2 -21.41 -17.19 -27.10
N ILE A 3 -22.29 -16.32 -26.67
CA ILE A 3 -22.39 -14.95 -27.15
C ILE A 3 -22.33 -14.00 -25.96
N ASP A 4 -21.47 -13.00 -26.02
CA ASP A 4 -21.47 -11.92 -25.02
C ASP A 4 -22.79 -11.16 -25.10
N ALA A 5 -23.31 -10.74 -23.94
CA ALA A 5 -24.58 -10.02 -23.87
C ALA A 5 -24.58 -8.75 -24.74
N ASP A 6 -23.49 -7.97 -24.73
CA ASP A 6 -23.34 -6.77 -25.55
C ASP A 6 -23.30 -7.10 -27.05
N ALA A 7 -22.60 -8.18 -27.43
CA ALA A 7 -22.53 -8.62 -28.82
C ALA A 7 -23.89 -9.17 -29.34
N SER A 8 -24.77 -9.59 -28.42
CA SER A 8 -26.11 -10.05 -28.77
C SER A 8 -27.11 -8.94 -29.10
N LEU A 9 -26.83 -7.73 -28.61
CA LEU A 9 -27.65 -6.54 -28.80
C LEU A 9 -27.51 -6.09 -30.25
N GLY A 10 -28.40 -6.53 -31.07
CA GLY A 10 -28.68 -6.17 -32.48
C GLY A 10 -27.63 -5.34 -33.21
N GLY A 11 -27.67 -5.12 -34.40
CA GLY A 11 -26.73 -4.34 -35.19
C GLY A 11 -26.11 -5.18 -36.29
N PHE A 12 -25.32 -4.54 -37.09
CA PHE A 12 -24.59 -5.21 -38.15
C PHE A 12 -23.12 -5.33 -37.74
N TRP A 13 -22.69 -6.56 -37.54
CA TRP A 13 -21.32 -6.87 -37.12
C TRP A 13 -20.43 -7.23 -38.31
N ALA A 14 -19.15 -7.11 -38.13
CA ALA A 14 -18.17 -7.74 -39.01
C ALA A 14 -17.64 -9.00 -38.34
N SER A 15 -17.54 -10.10 -39.07
CA SER A 15 -17.03 -11.38 -38.57
C SER A 15 -16.12 -12.03 -39.60
N GLY A 16 -15.34 -13.04 -39.19
CA GLY A 16 -14.61 -13.89 -40.12
C GLY A 16 -15.58 -14.64 -41.05
N ALA A 17 -15.16 -14.87 -42.30
CA ALA A 17 -15.89 -15.68 -43.26
C ALA A 17 -15.32 -17.12 -43.29
N ASP A 18 -16.07 -18.06 -43.87
CA ASP A 18 -15.63 -19.43 -44.09
C ASP A 18 -14.52 -19.58 -45.15
N LYS A 19 -14.06 -18.45 -45.67
CA LYS A 19 -12.99 -18.40 -46.65
C LYS A 19 -11.78 -17.67 -46.06
N PRO A 20 -10.55 -18.22 -46.11
CA PRO A 20 -9.36 -17.54 -45.62
C PRO A 20 -9.21 -16.13 -46.18
N ASP A 21 -8.80 -15.20 -45.32
CA ASP A 21 -8.58 -13.76 -45.62
C ASP A 21 -9.82 -12.96 -46.02
N TYR A 22 -11.02 -13.50 -45.80
CA TYR A 22 -12.29 -12.82 -46.03
C TYR A 22 -13.05 -12.56 -44.76
N HIS A 23 -13.84 -11.48 -44.75
CA HIS A 23 -14.75 -11.10 -43.69
C HIS A 23 -16.16 -10.94 -44.19
N VAL A 24 -17.13 -11.31 -43.39
CA VAL A 24 -18.53 -11.04 -43.57
C VAL A 24 -18.82 -9.65 -43.00
N LYS A 25 -19.40 -8.77 -43.79
CA LYS A 25 -19.94 -7.47 -43.35
C LYS A 25 -21.44 -7.58 -43.10
N HIS A 26 -21.94 -6.72 -42.22
CA HIS A 26 -23.36 -6.65 -41.92
C HIS A 26 -23.93 -7.97 -41.38
N PHE A 27 -23.13 -8.77 -40.65
CA PHE A 27 -23.61 -9.95 -39.97
C PHE A 27 -24.71 -9.59 -38.97
N ASN A 28 -25.85 -10.27 -39.07
CA ASN A 28 -26.98 -10.06 -38.18
C ASN A 28 -27.43 -11.40 -37.56
N TRP A 29 -27.46 -11.45 -36.23
CA TRP A 29 -27.77 -12.67 -35.52
C TRP A 29 -29.09 -13.32 -35.95
N ARG A 30 -30.17 -12.52 -36.06
CA ARG A 30 -31.49 -13.05 -36.43
C ARG A 30 -31.51 -13.57 -37.86
N ARG A 31 -30.84 -12.93 -38.78
CA ARG A 31 -30.76 -13.35 -40.15
C ARG A 31 -29.90 -14.59 -40.36
N GLU A 32 -28.72 -14.63 -39.70
CA GLU A 32 -27.73 -15.69 -39.95
C GLU A 32 -27.96 -16.93 -39.07
N VAL A 33 -28.43 -16.75 -37.82
CA VAL A 33 -28.62 -17.84 -36.85
C VAL A 33 -30.10 -18.24 -36.71
N GLY A 34 -31.00 -17.30 -37.02
CA GLY A 34 -32.44 -17.55 -37.02
C GLY A 34 -32.99 -17.91 -35.63
N SER A 35 -33.97 -18.80 -35.60
CA SER A 35 -34.65 -19.28 -34.39
C SER A 35 -33.72 -19.99 -33.41
N LYS A 36 -32.58 -20.50 -33.85
CA LYS A 36 -31.59 -21.17 -32.98
C LYS A 36 -31.04 -20.24 -31.90
N LEU A 37 -31.13 -18.91 -32.09
CA LEU A 37 -30.76 -17.94 -31.06
C LEU A 37 -31.55 -18.12 -29.77
N ASP A 38 -32.79 -18.56 -29.87
CA ASP A 38 -33.71 -18.67 -28.75
C ASP A 38 -33.65 -20.07 -28.07
N GLU A 39 -32.82 -20.98 -28.61
CA GLU A 39 -32.69 -22.34 -28.09
C GLU A 39 -31.43 -22.48 -27.22
N PRO A 40 -31.56 -22.67 -25.88
CA PRO A 40 -30.43 -22.78 -24.95
C PRO A 40 -29.43 -23.90 -25.28
N ARG A 41 -29.85 -24.92 -26.02
CA ARG A 41 -28.97 -26.02 -26.49
C ARG A 41 -27.95 -25.58 -27.55
N TYR A 42 -28.27 -24.53 -28.31
CA TYR A 42 -27.40 -24.00 -29.36
C TYR A 42 -26.69 -22.73 -28.96
N VAL A 43 -27.36 -21.85 -28.19
CA VAL A 43 -26.83 -20.54 -27.82
C VAL A 43 -26.97 -20.32 -26.32
N LYS A 44 -25.90 -19.90 -25.69
CA LYS A 44 -25.89 -19.35 -24.33
C LYS A 44 -25.36 -17.91 -24.39
N LEU A 45 -26.11 -17.02 -23.79
CA LEU A 45 -25.64 -15.65 -23.51
C LEU A 45 -24.83 -15.68 -22.24
N GLY A 46 -23.76 -14.91 -22.19
CA GLY A 46 -22.92 -14.78 -21.01
C GLY A 46 -22.12 -13.50 -21.05
N ASP A 47 -21.56 -13.15 -19.92
CA ASP A 47 -20.62 -12.05 -19.80
C ASP A 47 -19.23 -12.59 -20.12
N LEU A 48 -18.77 -12.35 -21.34
CA LEU A 48 -17.53 -12.92 -21.89
C LEU A 48 -16.43 -11.89 -22.07
N ARG A 49 -16.76 -10.60 -22.04
CA ARG A 49 -15.81 -9.51 -22.16
C ARG A 49 -15.29 -9.06 -20.79
N ASN A 50 -14.16 -8.38 -20.79
CA ASN A 50 -13.68 -7.71 -19.59
C ASN A 50 -14.60 -6.54 -19.22
N ALA A 51 -14.83 -6.36 -17.92
CA ALA A 51 -15.55 -5.22 -17.39
C ALA A 51 -14.87 -3.90 -17.79
N ARG A 52 -15.67 -2.87 -18.01
CA ARG A 52 -15.23 -1.52 -18.38
C ARG A 52 -15.79 -0.51 -17.41
N GLU A 53 -15.14 0.62 -17.35
CA GLU A 53 -15.68 1.79 -16.65
C GLU A 53 -17.04 2.18 -17.21
N GLY A 54 -18.01 2.43 -16.32
CA GLY A 54 -19.38 2.75 -16.67
C GLY A 54 -20.32 1.55 -16.87
N ASP A 55 -19.81 0.32 -16.85
CA ASP A 55 -20.65 -0.88 -16.84
C ASP A 55 -21.53 -0.94 -15.57
N PRO A 56 -22.73 -1.52 -15.66
CA PRO A 56 -23.55 -1.71 -14.47
C PRO A 56 -22.89 -2.69 -13.50
N SER A 57 -23.01 -2.42 -12.21
CA SER A 57 -22.51 -3.33 -11.17
C SER A 57 -23.36 -4.61 -11.14
N PRO A 58 -22.75 -5.81 -11.13
CA PRO A 58 -23.49 -7.06 -10.99
C PRO A 58 -24.12 -7.24 -9.60
N ARG A 59 -23.75 -6.43 -8.61
CA ARG A 59 -24.22 -6.51 -7.23
C ARG A 59 -25.22 -5.42 -6.88
N ASP A 60 -25.16 -4.29 -7.57
CA ASP A 60 -26.03 -3.14 -7.36
C ASP A 60 -26.44 -2.57 -8.72
N PRO A 61 -27.67 -2.85 -9.19
CA PRO A 61 -28.13 -2.39 -10.51
C PRO A 61 -28.17 -0.87 -10.67
N GLY A 62 -28.19 -0.12 -9.57
CA GLY A 62 -28.15 1.35 -9.57
C GLY A 62 -26.75 1.94 -9.67
N ALA A 63 -25.72 1.14 -9.42
CA ALA A 63 -24.34 1.56 -9.43
C ALA A 63 -23.63 1.22 -10.74
N LYS A 64 -22.62 2.03 -11.08
CA LYS A 64 -21.72 1.79 -12.22
C LYS A 64 -20.32 1.45 -11.72
N LEU A 65 -19.62 0.62 -12.49
CA LEU A 65 -18.23 0.31 -12.24
C LEU A 65 -17.37 1.53 -12.50
N VAL A 66 -16.40 1.76 -11.64
CA VAL A 66 -15.36 2.79 -11.80
C VAL A 66 -13.98 2.11 -11.84
N THR A 67 -13.07 2.67 -12.62
CA THR A 67 -11.70 2.18 -12.70
C THR A 67 -10.87 2.81 -11.58
N ALA A 68 -10.16 1.99 -10.81
CA ALA A 68 -9.18 2.44 -9.83
C ALA A 68 -7.85 1.71 -10.05
N ARG A 69 -6.74 2.43 -9.79
CA ARG A 69 -5.43 1.79 -9.74
C ARG A 69 -5.21 1.25 -8.34
N GLY A 70 -4.78 0.02 -8.24
CA GLY A 70 -4.43 -0.63 -6.99
C GLY A 70 -3.01 -1.19 -7.02
N ILE A 71 -2.44 -1.40 -5.84
CA ILE A 71 -1.16 -2.08 -5.66
C ILE A 71 -1.44 -3.41 -4.96
N GLU A 72 -0.99 -4.51 -5.55
CA GLU A 72 -1.05 -5.82 -4.92
C GLU A 72 0.00 -5.90 -3.81
N VAL A 73 -0.44 -5.93 -2.56
CA VAL A 73 0.44 -6.06 -1.39
C VAL A 73 0.62 -7.51 -0.96
N GLY A 74 -0.33 -8.37 -1.26
CA GLY A 74 -0.27 -9.80 -0.96
C GLY A 74 -1.02 -10.64 -1.97
N HIS A 75 -0.64 -11.92 -2.09
CA HIS A 75 -1.23 -12.86 -3.03
C HIS A 75 -1.32 -14.26 -2.43
N ILE A 76 -2.43 -14.94 -2.72
CA ILE A 76 -2.66 -16.34 -2.36
C ILE A 76 -2.58 -17.18 -3.63
N PHE A 77 -1.66 -18.13 -3.65
CA PHE A 77 -1.45 -19.03 -4.79
C PHE A 77 -2.03 -20.39 -4.48
N LYS A 78 -2.95 -20.86 -5.32
CA LYS A 78 -3.46 -22.23 -5.30
C LYS A 78 -2.54 -23.09 -6.15
N LEU A 79 -1.58 -23.76 -5.54
CA LEU A 79 -0.59 -24.56 -6.25
C LEU A 79 -1.09 -25.97 -6.65
N GLY A 80 -2.16 -26.44 -5.99
CA GLY A 80 -2.68 -27.80 -6.21
C GLY A 80 -1.62 -28.85 -5.90
N THR A 81 -1.44 -29.79 -6.81
CA THR A 81 -0.45 -30.88 -6.66
C THR A 81 0.79 -30.68 -7.52
N LYS A 82 0.94 -29.53 -8.19
CA LYS A 82 2.03 -29.27 -9.16
C LYS A 82 3.42 -29.60 -8.62
N TYR A 83 3.71 -29.20 -7.38
CA TYR A 83 5.02 -29.42 -6.77
C TYR A 83 5.07 -30.73 -5.97
N SER A 84 4.00 -31.09 -5.29
CA SER A 84 3.95 -32.33 -4.51
C SER A 84 4.04 -33.57 -5.41
N ASP A 85 3.43 -33.55 -6.59
CA ASP A 85 3.59 -34.63 -7.58
C ASP A 85 5.04 -34.75 -8.05
N ALA A 86 5.66 -33.61 -8.42
CA ALA A 86 7.05 -33.60 -8.88
C ALA A 86 8.05 -34.07 -7.82
N MET A 87 7.78 -33.79 -6.54
CA MET A 87 8.61 -34.22 -5.40
C MET A 87 8.26 -35.62 -4.89
N GLY A 88 7.20 -36.25 -5.39
CA GLY A 88 6.68 -37.50 -4.84
C GLY A 88 6.13 -37.36 -3.40
N PHE A 89 5.76 -36.13 -2.99
CA PHE A 89 5.28 -35.84 -1.65
C PHE A 89 3.81 -36.27 -1.51
N LYS A 90 3.58 -37.40 -0.83
CA LYS A 90 2.26 -38.01 -0.67
C LYS A 90 1.96 -38.28 0.79
N VAL A 91 0.69 -38.30 1.11
CA VAL A 91 0.15 -38.69 2.43
C VAL A 91 -0.91 -39.78 2.25
N HIS A 92 -1.19 -40.53 3.33
CA HIS A 92 -2.30 -41.45 3.35
C HIS A 92 -3.59 -40.73 3.72
N SER A 93 -4.64 -40.96 2.92
CA SER A 93 -5.99 -40.51 3.26
C SER A 93 -6.55 -41.29 4.46
N ALA A 94 -7.72 -40.91 4.94
CA ALA A 94 -8.46 -41.68 5.95
C ALA A 94 -8.77 -43.11 5.49
N GLN A 95 -8.83 -43.36 4.17
CA GLN A 95 -9.02 -44.67 3.57
C GLN A 95 -7.71 -45.41 3.26
N GLN A 96 -6.59 -44.98 3.84
CA GLN A 96 -5.25 -45.55 3.67
C GLN A 96 -4.74 -45.53 2.18
N GLN A 97 -5.30 -44.63 1.38
CA GLN A 97 -4.85 -44.46 -0.01
C GLN A 97 -3.81 -43.35 -0.08
N GLN A 98 -2.72 -43.56 -0.79
CA GLN A 98 -1.72 -42.53 -1.04
C GLN A 98 -2.27 -41.49 -2.02
N GLN A 99 -2.17 -40.22 -1.63
CA GLN A 99 -2.54 -39.08 -2.46
C GLN A 99 -1.51 -37.95 -2.35
N PRO A 100 -1.27 -37.19 -3.43
CA PRO A 100 -0.39 -36.03 -3.37
C PRO A 100 -0.95 -34.97 -2.42
N VAL A 101 -0.08 -34.25 -1.74
CA VAL A 101 -0.48 -33.15 -0.87
C VAL A 101 -0.95 -31.96 -1.70
N ILE A 102 -2.13 -31.44 -1.41
CA ILE A 102 -2.58 -30.18 -1.99
C ILE A 102 -1.86 -29.02 -1.31
N MET A 103 -1.22 -28.18 -2.12
CA MET A 103 -0.36 -27.09 -1.64
C MET A 103 -0.97 -25.72 -1.92
N GLY A 104 -0.73 -24.80 -1.02
CA GLY A 104 -0.95 -23.37 -1.20
C GLY A 104 0.32 -22.59 -0.89
N CYS A 105 0.41 -21.38 -1.40
CA CYS A 105 1.48 -20.44 -1.08
C CYS A 105 0.88 -19.06 -0.79
N TYR A 106 1.44 -18.37 0.18
CA TYR A 106 0.95 -17.08 0.64
C TYR A 106 2.12 -16.10 0.62
N GLY A 107 2.00 -15.07 -0.20
CA GLY A 107 3.07 -14.08 -0.37
C GLY A 107 2.64 -12.68 0.06
N ILE A 108 3.55 -11.96 0.73
CA ILE A 108 3.41 -10.54 1.03
C ILE A 108 4.63 -9.83 0.48
N GLY A 109 4.40 -8.80 -0.33
CA GLY A 109 5.46 -7.94 -0.87
C GLY A 109 5.87 -6.88 0.14
N VAL A 110 6.78 -7.17 1.07
CA VAL A 110 7.18 -6.26 2.15
C VAL A 110 7.65 -4.92 1.60
N SER A 111 8.62 -4.91 0.67
CA SER A 111 9.11 -3.68 0.04
C SER A 111 8.05 -2.96 -0.77
N ARG A 112 7.16 -3.72 -1.43
CA ARG A 112 6.03 -3.13 -2.17
C ARG A 112 5.02 -2.47 -1.24
N THR A 113 4.74 -3.07 -0.08
CA THR A 113 3.86 -2.49 0.94
C THR A 113 4.45 -1.21 1.51
N MET A 114 5.76 -1.19 1.77
CA MET A 114 6.48 0.02 2.19
C MET A 114 6.36 1.13 1.12
N ALA A 115 6.65 0.82 -0.15
CA ALA A 115 6.53 1.78 -1.25
C ALA A 115 5.10 2.31 -1.40
N ALA A 116 4.09 1.43 -1.29
CA ALA A 116 2.68 1.82 -1.32
C ALA A 116 2.30 2.73 -0.14
N SER A 117 2.86 2.49 1.05
CA SER A 117 2.65 3.35 2.20
C SER A 117 3.24 4.75 1.99
N VAL A 118 4.45 4.85 1.43
CA VAL A 118 5.06 6.15 1.07
C VAL A 118 4.22 6.88 0.03
N GLU A 119 3.75 6.18 -1.00
CA GLU A 119 2.91 6.74 -2.05
C GLU A 119 1.58 7.32 -1.52
N GLN A 120 1.04 6.74 -0.45
CA GLN A 120 -0.22 7.19 0.16
C GLN A 120 -0.02 8.19 1.31
N ASN A 121 1.19 8.31 1.84
CA ASN A 121 1.48 9.13 3.02
C ASN A 121 2.66 10.07 2.73
N HIS A 122 2.41 11.11 1.96
CA HIS A 122 3.37 12.17 1.65
C HIS A 122 2.66 13.50 1.42
N ASP A 123 3.44 14.56 1.41
CA ASP A 123 3.03 15.90 0.97
C ASP A 123 4.09 16.49 0.01
N ALA A 124 3.97 17.78 -0.30
CA ALA A 124 4.92 18.48 -1.17
C ALA A 124 6.35 18.58 -0.58
N ASN A 125 6.51 18.34 0.72
CA ASN A 125 7.80 18.44 1.41
C ASN A 125 8.50 17.08 1.58
N GLY A 126 7.77 15.97 1.47
CA GLY A 126 8.35 14.64 1.59
C GLY A 126 7.42 13.61 2.21
N ILE A 127 8.00 12.54 2.74
CA ILE A 127 7.30 11.41 3.34
C ILE A 127 6.63 11.82 4.66
N ILE A 128 5.50 11.17 4.97
CA ILE A 128 4.83 11.24 6.27
C ILE A 128 4.66 9.80 6.76
N TRP A 129 5.67 9.25 7.43
CA TRP A 129 5.59 7.88 7.90
C TRP A 129 4.46 7.67 8.90
N PRO A 130 3.58 6.68 8.67
CA PRO A 130 2.70 6.18 9.74
C PRO A 130 3.55 5.64 10.89
N MET A 131 3.19 6.01 12.12
CA MET A 131 3.97 5.67 13.31
C MET A 131 4.34 4.17 13.42
N PRO A 132 3.42 3.20 13.15
CA PRO A 132 3.71 1.78 13.31
C PRO A 132 4.79 1.22 12.38
N ILE A 133 5.10 1.91 11.28
CA ILE A 133 6.07 1.43 10.26
C ILE A 133 7.17 2.45 9.99
N ALA A 134 7.24 3.50 10.79
CA ALA A 134 8.30 4.49 10.69
C ALA A 134 9.65 3.83 11.02
N PRO A 135 10.72 4.10 10.21
CA PRO A 135 12.04 3.53 10.46
C PRO A 135 12.66 4.02 11.78
N TYR A 136 12.28 5.22 12.20
CA TYR A 136 12.53 5.82 13.50
C TYR A 136 11.28 6.58 13.92
N HIS A 137 11.01 6.60 15.23
CA HIS A 137 9.86 7.32 15.77
C HIS A 137 10.16 8.79 16.01
N VAL A 138 11.40 9.07 16.42
CA VAL A 138 11.86 10.42 16.80
C VAL A 138 13.15 10.78 16.09
N LEU A 139 13.20 11.98 15.52
CA LEU A 139 14.41 12.63 15.01
C LEU A 139 14.81 13.75 15.98
N ILE A 140 16.01 13.67 16.52
CA ILE A 140 16.62 14.74 17.32
C ILE A 140 17.60 15.51 16.42
N THR A 141 17.35 16.79 16.21
CA THR A 141 18.17 17.67 15.37
C THR A 141 18.96 18.66 16.23
N LEU A 142 20.27 18.58 16.16
CA LEU A 142 21.18 19.49 16.87
C LEU A 142 21.47 20.71 16.02
N MET A 143 21.21 21.90 16.56
CA MET A 143 21.52 23.16 15.85
C MET A 143 23.00 23.55 15.91
N LYS A 144 23.71 23.05 16.94
CA LYS A 144 25.17 23.17 17.11
C LYS A 144 25.72 21.82 17.54
N PRO A 145 26.08 20.95 16.60
CA PRO A 145 26.53 19.59 16.92
C PRO A 145 27.85 19.55 17.68
N GLU A 146 28.66 20.62 17.60
CA GLU A 146 29.93 20.76 18.32
C GLU A 146 29.76 21.24 19.78
N ALA A 147 28.58 21.76 20.15
CA ALA A 147 28.34 22.29 21.49
C ALA A 147 28.09 21.16 22.51
N PRO A 148 28.91 21.04 23.57
CA PRO A 148 28.77 19.93 24.54
C PRO A 148 27.40 19.86 25.21
N GLU A 149 26.78 20.99 25.46
CA GLU A 149 25.43 21.07 26.05
C GLU A 149 24.35 20.53 25.12
N HIS A 150 24.46 20.75 23.80
CA HIS A 150 23.55 20.16 22.82
C HIS A 150 23.72 18.65 22.74
N GLN A 151 24.97 18.18 22.72
CA GLN A 151 25.29 16.76 22.68
C GLN A 151 24.77 16.04 23.95
N ALA A 152 25.01 16.64 25.12
CA ALA A 152 24.56 16.10 26.40
C ALA A 152 23.03 15.98 26.46
N ALA A 153 22.32 17.03 26.05
CA ALA A 153 20.85 17.04 26.02
C ALA A 153 20.29 16.00 25.03
N ALA A 154 20.87 15.91 23.82
CA ALA A 154 20.48 14.95 22.82
C ALA A 154 20.72 13.49 23.29
N LYS A 155 21.89 13.25 23.86
CA LYS A 155 22.24 11.91 24.37
C LYS A 155 21.32 11.49 25.51
N GLN A 156 21.10 12.36 26.48
CA GLN A 156 20.20 12.05 27.60
C GLN A 156 18.79 11.70 27.10
N LEU A 157 18.23 12.49 26.21
CA LEU A 157 16.90 12.28 25.67
C LEU A 157 16.82 11.00 24.83
N ALA A 158 17.84 10.76 23.99
CA ALA A 158 17.92 9.53 23.18
C ALA A 158 18.04 8.28 24.06
N ASP A 159 18.88 8.30 25.11
CA ASP A 159 19.02 7.19 26.04
C ASP A 159 17.70 6.92 26.79
N GLU A 160 16.96 7.95 27.19
CA GLU A 160 15.67 7.81 27.84
C GLU A 160 14.60 7.22 26.91
N LEU A 161 14.52 7.69 25.69
CA LEU A 161 13.58 7.16 24.67
C LEU A 161 13.93 5.74 24.29
N SER A 162 15.21 5.45 24.01
CA SER A 162 15.66 4.10 23.65
C SER A 162 15.44 3.08 24.77
N SER A 163 15.59 3.49 26.02
CA SER A 163 15.28 2.65 27.19
C SER A 163 13.79 2.29 27.27
N ALA A 164 12.93 3.10 26.66
CA ALA A 164 11.49 2.84 26.51
C ALA A 164 11.13 2.08 25.21
N GLY A 165 12.12 1.60 24.45
CA GLY A 165 11.91 0.87 23.19
C GLY A 165 11.52 1.76 22.00
N ILE A 166 11.83 3.04 22.06
CA ILE A 166 11.55 4.01 21.00
C ILE A 166 12.81 4.19 20.15
N ASP A 167 12.70 4.00 18.85
CA ASP A 167 13.78 4.19 17.89
C ASP A 167 14.02 5.70 17.63
N VAL A 168 15.26 6.12 17.85
CA VAL A 168 15.68 7.52 17.74
C VAL A 168 16.79 7.67 16.71
N LEU A 169 16.67 8.66 15.84
CA LEU A 169 17.73 9.13 14.96
C LEU A 169 18.23 10.49 15.45
N ILE A 170 19.55 10.69 15.44
CA ILE A 170 20.16 11.98 15.77
C ILE A 170 20.79 12.58 14.50
N ASP A 171 20.41 13.81 14.17
CA ASP A 171 21.06 14.61 13.13
C ASP A 171 22.09 15.54 13.78
N ASP A 172 23.33 15.05 13.86
CA ASP A 172 24.52 15.72 14.38
C ASP A 172 25.42 16.28 13.27
N ARG A 173 24.94 16.36 12.04
CA ARG A 173 25.72 16.93 10.92
C ARG A 173 25.97 18.41 11.15
N ASP A 174 27.14 18.89 10.74
CA ASP A 174 27.44 20.33 10.67
C ASP A 174 26.82 20.93 9.39
N GLU A 175 25.51 21.19 9.46
CA GLU A 175 24.72 21.72 8.36
C GLU A 175 23.80 22.87 8.82
N ARG A 176 23.45 23.75 7.88
CA ARG A 176 22.56 24.87 8.16
C ARG A 176 21.17 24.40 8.61
N PRO A 177 20.52 25.08 9.57
CA PRO A 177 19.19 24.69 10.07
C PRO A 177 18.15 24.44 8.97
N GLY A 178 18.14 25.28 7.92
CA GLY A 178 17.20 25.12 6.80
C GLY A 178 17.42 23.84 5.99
N VAL A 179 18.66 23.35 5.87
CA VAL A 179 18.99 22.07 5.23
C VAL A 179 18.47 20.92 6.11
N LYS A 180 18.84 20.92 7.39
CA LYS A 180 18.40 19.89 8.35
C LYS A 180 16.87 19.78 8.41
N PHE A 181 16.15 20.90 8.42
CA PHE A 181 14.69 20.89 8.45
C PHE A 181 14.07 20.35 7.17
N LYS A 182 14.61 20.70 6.01
CA LYS A 182 14.14 20.16 4.73
C LYS A 182 14.41 18.67 4.62
N ASP A 183 15.57 18.22 5.06
CA ASP A 183 15.92 16.79 5.09
C ASP A 183 15.01 16.03 6.06
N ALA A 184 14.72 16.59 7.24
CA ALA A 184 13.80 16.04 8.22
C ALA A 184 12.39 15.87 7.64
N ASP A 185 11.89 16.90 6.96
CA ASP A 185 10.57 16.84 6.31
C ASP A 185 10.57 15.84 5.13
N LEU A 186 11.67 15.77 4.34
CA LEU A 186 11.82 14.83 3.24
C LEU A 186 11.84 13.37 3.72
N VAL A 187 12.64 13.07 4.74
CA VAL A 187 12.74 11.73 5.34
C VAL A 187 11.45 11.35 6.05
N GLY A 188 10.79 12.31 6.68
CA GLY A 188 9.42 12.17 7.17
C GLY A 188 9.25 11.43 8.50
N ILE A 189 10.25 11.45 9.38
CA ILE A 189 10.16 10.84 10.71
C ILE A 189 9.03 11.53 11.51
N PRO A 190 8.15 10.77 12.19
CA PRO A 190 6.90 11.31 12.74
C PRO A 190 7.06 12.44 13.77
N ILE A 191 8.08 12.36 14.61
CA ILE A 191 8.34 13.35 15.64
C ILE A 191 9.72 13.97 15.42
N ARG A 192 9.80 15.30 15.36
CA ARG A 192 11.06 16.04 15.34
C ARG A 192 11.24 16.83 16.63
N ILE A 193 12.39 16.65 17.25
CA ILE A 193 12.88 17.45 18.38
C ILE A 193 14.06 18.28 17.90
N THR A 194 14.01 19.58 18.12
CA THR A 194 15.11 20.48 17.76
C THR A 194 15.75 21.02 19.04
N ILE A 195 17.05 20.83 19.16
CA ILE A 195 17.88 21.32 20.27
C ILE A 195 18.67 22.53 19.80
N GLY A 196 18.31 23.70 20.33
CA GLY A 196 18.95 24.98 20.00
C GLY A 196 19.17 25.82 21.22
N ASP A 197 20.13 26.77 21.14
CA ASP A 197 20.59 27.63 22.28
C ASP A 197 19.47 28.29 23.03
N LYS A 198 18.53 28.94 22.31
CA LYS A 198 17.44 29.69 22.93
C LYS A 198 16.53 28.81 23.77
N ALA A 199 16.16 27.64 23.23
CA ALA A 199 15.29 26.71 23.93
C ALA A 199 16.01 26.09 25.12
N LEU A 200 17.30 25.69 24.98
CA LEU A 200 18.08 25.14 26.08
C LEU A 200 18.29 26.17 27.25
N ALA A 201 18.50 27.44 26.91
CA ALA A 201 18.58 28.48 27.94
C ALA A 201 17.31 28.58 28.82
N GLU A 202 16.15 28.22 28.25
CA GLU A 202 14.87 28.12 28.93
C GLU A 202 14.56 26.68 29.42
N LYS A 203 15.57 25.79 29.44
CA LYS A 203 15.41 24.37 29.78
C LYS A 203 14.33 23.65 28.97
N SER A 204 14.17 24.05 27.72
CA SER A 204 13.16 23.58 26.80
C SER A 204 13.81 23.06 25.50
N ILE A 205 13.02 22.33 24.72
CA ILE A 205 13.32 21.90 23.34
C ILE A 205 12.15 22.25 22.44
N GLU A 206 12.36 22.35 21.13
CA GLU A 206 11.26 22.44 20.18
C GLU A 206 10.77 21.04 19.82
N TYR A 207 9.49 20.80 19.99
CA TYR A 207 8.79 19.58 19.61
C TYR A 207 7.87 19.85 18.44
N LYS A 208 7.93 19.02 17.40
CA LYS A 208 7.08 19.16 16.20
C LYS A 208 6.66 17.79 15.68
N LEU A 209 5.39 17.66 15.30
CA LEU A 209 4.90 16.52 14.53
C LEU A 209 5.13 16.75 13.02
N ARG A 210 5.46 15.67 12.30
CA ARG A 210 5.61 15.71 10.83
C ARG A 210 4.27 15.84 10.13
N LYS A 211 3.23 15.23 10.67
CA LYS A 211 1.89 15.22 10.09
C LYS A 211 1.10 16.46 10.46
N GLY A 212 0.42 17.05 9.47
CA GLY A 212 -0.45 18.22 9.67
C GLY A 212 0.30 19.55 9.65
N ASP A 213 -0.41 20.61 10.05
CA ASP A 213 0.09 21.99 10.06
C ASP A 213 0.73 22.38 11.41
N ASP A 214 1.36 21.41 12.09
CA ASP A 214 2.04 21.67 13.35
C ASP A 214 3.22 22.63 13.14
N LYS A 215 3.15 23.78 13.81
CA LYS A 215 4.21 24.81 13.77
C LYS A 215 5.35 24.53 14.74
N GLY A 216 5.20 23.48 15.57
CA GLY A 216 6.08 23.19 16.69
C GLY A 216 5.73 23.95 17.94
N SER A 217 6.15 23.42 19.07
CA SER A 217 5.94 24.05 20.41
C SER A 217 7.18 23.83 21.27
N LEU A 218 7.45 24.78 22.17
CA LEU A 218 8.46 24.59 23.19
C LEU A 218 7.90 23.67 24.28
N VAL A 219 8.71 22.69 24.66
CA VAL A 219 8.40 21.70 25.69
C VAL A 219 9.56 21.63 26.67
N PRO A 220 9.30 21.62 27.99
CA PRO A 220 10.36 21.39 28.96
C PRO A 220 11.13 20.11 28.65
N ILE A 221 12.46 20.16 28.70
CA ILE A 221 13.28 19.01 28.33
C ILE A 221 12.97 17.77 29.21
N THR A 222 12.57 17.99 30.45
CA THR A 222 12.16 16.93 31.38
C THR A 222 10.84 16.25 31.03
N GLU A 223 10.02 16.88 30.19
CA GLU A 223 8.72 16.36 29.74
C GLU A 223 8.78 15.80 28.29
N ALA A 224 9.88 16.05 27.58
CA ALA A 224 10.01 15.73 26.16
C ALA A 224 9.84 14.24 25.87
N ALA A 225 10.49 13.37 26.65
CA ALA A 225 10.41 11.94 26.49
C ALA A 225 8.99 11.40 26.76
N GLN A 226 8.31 11.93 27.79
CA GLN A 226 6.92 11.54 28.08
C GLN A 226 6.00 11.95 26.95
N ARG A 227 6.15 13.18 26.45
CA ARG A 227 5.34 13.68 25.31
C ARG A 227 5.53 12.85 24.05
N CYS A 228 6.75 12.38 23.75
CA CYS A 228 6.99 11.46 22.65
C CYS A 228 6.27 10.12 22.88
N ARG A 229 6.38 9.55 24.07
CA ARG A 229 5.69 8.29 24.41
C ARG A 229 4.18 8.40 24.21
N ASP A 230 3.58 9.45 24.74
CA ASP A 230 2.13 9.68 24.63
C ASP A 230 1.68 9.81 23.18
N ALA A 231 2.44 10.54 22.35
CA ALA A 231 2.14 10.71 20.94
C ALA A 231 2.28 9.37 20.16
N ILE A 232 3.30 8.57 20.49
CA ILE A 232 3.51 7.24 19.85
C ILE A 232 2.38 6.28 20.24
N VAL A 233 2.04 6.20 21.51
CA VAL A 233 0.95 5.33 22.01
C VAL A 233 -0.38 5.72 21.36
N ALA A 234 -0.69 7.02 21.31
CA ALA A 234 -1.91 7.53 20.67
C ALA A 234 -1.98 7.24 19.17
N ALA A 235 -0.84 7.17 18.48
CA ALA A 235 -0.77 6.90 17.04
C ALA A 235 -0.72 5.39 16.72
N MET A 236 -0.47 4.53 17.72
CA MET A 236 -0.48 3.07 17.60
C MET A 236 -1.84 2.43 17.97
N ALA A 237 -2.72 3.20 18.62
CA ALA A 237 -4.07 2.77 18.98
C ALA A 237 -5.04 2.84 17.77
#